data_5b0f9936d3060649a1e96c8ab42a7b10
#
_entry.id   5b0f9936d3060649a1e96c8ab42a7b10
#
_cell.length_a   1.000
_cell.length_b   1.000
_cell.length_c   1.000
_cell.angle_alpha   90.00
_cell.angle_beta   90.00
_cell.angle_gamma   90.00
#
_symmetry.space_group_name_H-M   'P 1'
#
loop_
_entity.id
_entity.type
_entity.pdbx_description
1 polymer ?
#
loop_
_entity_poly.entity_id
_entity_poly.type
_entity_poly.pdbx_seq_one_letter_code
_entity_poly.pdbx_strand_id
1 'polypeptide(L)'
;MKIFFTLLLICAPIWLSAQDYCIEGEAPGMDGMMIYLKEYKKAPIDSATVVDGKFRLQNKLLEVKPMIISVGRTLQHILLDENPIYITCTTVSRKVRDKVIPSVILSVKGDDDQHLLQRMNQVLQKEMLVMLALSLSGEEKDKATKETLNASFIQAKEESKQLYDSIVNHNKDSYVSALVIHEHLSKERSIEELEMLYLQLSDRVKNAAPGQKLQQALVSMRTTGIGQTASDFTLQTPDGKELTLSSLRGKAVLLDFWASWCGPCIREIPGVKRVYEKYHDKGFEILSVSLDNKKENWTQAIEKHQLPWLHVCSLKGWQCPVAKLYN
;
A
#
# COMPACT_ATOMS: atom_id res chain seq x y z
N MET A 1 -39.26 -38.96 31.54
CA MET A 1 -37.99 -39.42 30.96
C MET A 1 -37.65 -38.42 29.83
N LYS A 2 -36.86 -37.39 30.15
CA LYS A 2 -36.47 -36.34 29.19
C LYS A 2 -35.09 -36.72 28.64
N ILE A 3 -35.03 -37.01 27.35
CA ILE A 3 -33.79 -37.35 26.65
C ILE A 3 -33.19 -36.00 26.20
N PHE A 4 -32.07 -35.59 26.81
CA PHE A 4 -31.23 -34.48 26.38
C PHE A 4 -30.37 -34.99 25.21
N PHE A 5 -30.64 -34.46 24.01
CA PHE A 5 -29.72 -34.55 22.86
C PHE A 5 -28.64 -33.49 23.02
N THR A 6 -27.47 -33.90 23.47
CA THR A 6 -26.28 -33.04 23.47
C THR A 6 -25.72 -33.05 22.06
N LEU A 7 -25.92 -31.95 21.33
CA LEU A 7 -25.25 -31.72 20.04
C LEU A 7 -23.77 -31.42 20.31
N LEU A 8 -22.91 -32.43 20.13
CA LEU A 8 -21.47 -32.22 20.07
C LEU A 8 -21.14 -31.50 18.75
N LEU A 9 -20.92 -30.20 18.83
CA LEU A 9 -20.25 -29.44 17.75
C LEU A 9 -18.78 -29.90 17.70
N ILE A 10 -18.50 -30.86 16.82
CA ILE A 10 -17.13 -31.20 16.46
C ILE A 10 -16.61 -30.02 15.57
N CYS A 11 -15.96 -29.06 16.21
CA CYS A 11 -15.06 -28.17 15.49
C CYS A 11 -13.89 -29.00 14.97
N ALA A 12 -14.04 -29.55 13.77
CA ALA A 12 -12.90 -30.05 13.03
C ALA A 12 -11.99 -28.85 12.74
N PRO A 13 -10.71 -28.87 13.16
CA PRO A 13 -9.77 -27.85 12.70
C PRO A 13 -9.68 -28.00 11.18
N ILE A 14 -10.10 -26.96 10.45
CA ILE A 14 -9.80 -26.85 9.04
C ILE A 14 -8.28 -26.69 8.98
N TRP A 15 -7.59 -27.80 8.78
CA TRP A 15 -6.20 -27.77 8.36
C TRP A 15 -6.19 -27.20 6.95
N LEU A 16 -6.07 -25.86 6.83
CA LEU A 16 -5.56 -25.29 5.60
C LEU A 16 -4.17 -25.91 5.43
N SER A 17 -4.03 -26.87 4.55
CA SER A 17 -2.72 -27.34 4.09
C SER A 17 -2.06 -26.12 3.46
N ALA A 18 -1.03 -25.59 4.12
CA ALA A 18 -0.25 -24.50 3.53
C ALA A 18 0.27 -24.99 2.18
N GLN A 19 -0.21 -24.41 1.10
CA GLN A 19 0.31 -24.66 -0.24
C GLN A 19 1.72 -24.07 -0.32
N ASP A 20 2.58 -24.68 -1.12
CA ASP A 20 3.92 -24.16 -1.33
C ASP A 20 3.88 -23.19 -2.52
N TYR A 21 4.59 -22.07 -2.43
CA TYR A 21 4.89 -21.31 -3.64
C TYR A 21 6.13 -21.90 -4.32
N CYS A 22 6.22 -21.74 -5.62
CA CYS A 22 7.38 -22.14 -6.42
C CYS A 22 7.73 -21.05 -7.42
N ILE A 23 8.96 -20.55 -7.33
CA ILE A 23 9.53 -19.59 -8.29
C ILE A 23 10.77 -20.23 -8.89
N GLU A 24 10.75 -20.49 -10.16
CA GLU A 24 11.89 -21.03 -10.91
C GLU A 24 12.38 -20.01 -11.93
N GLY A 25 13.66 -20.08 -12.28
CA GLY A 25 14.13 -19.17 -13.31
C GLY A 25 15.47 -19.52 -13.90
N GLU A 26 15.70 -18.86 -15.04
CA GLU A 26 16.95 -18.91 -15.80
C GLU A 26 17.66 -17.56 -15.72
N ALA A 27 18.95 -17.59 -15.41
CA ALA A 27 19.82 -16.43 -15.26
C ALA A 27 21.20 -16.73 -15.86
N PRO A 28 21.28 -16.94 -17.17
CA PRO A 28 22.51 -17.34 -17.84
C PRO A 28 23.62 -16.31 -17.65
N GLY A 29 24.82 -16.79 -17.28
CA GLY A 29 25.99 -15.94 -17.01
C GLY A 29 25.91 -15.15 -15.71
N MET A 30 25.00 -15.52 -14.78
CA MET A 30 24.85 -14.88 -13.48
C MET A 30 25.19 -15.82 -12.31
N ASP A 31 25.97 -16.87 -12.54
CA ASP A 31 26.34 -17.82 -11.51
C ASP A 31 26.98 -17.13 -10.29
N GLY A 32 26.57 -17.57 -9.10
CA GLY A 32 26.95 -16.96 -7.83
C GLY A 32 26.14 -15.71 -7.45
N MET A 33 25.31 -15.15 -8.33
CA MET A 33 24.42 -14.04 -7.96
C MET A 33 23.28 -14.53 -7.08
N MET A 34 22.86 -13.65 -6.15
CA MET A 34 21.72 -13.89 -5.27
C MET A 34 20.44 -13.34 -5.87
N ILE A 35 19.40 -14.14 -5.84
CA ILE A 35 18.01 -13.76 -6.11
C ILE A 35 17.30 -13.65 -4.77
N TYR A 36 16.57 -12.54 -4.54
CA TYR A 36 15.85 -12.31 -3.29
C TYR A 36 14.36 -12.13 -3.53
N LEU A 37 13.57 -12.74 -2.67
CA LEU A 37 12.12 -12.51 -2.54
C LEU A 37 11.84 -11.67 -1.30
N LYS A 38 11.17 -10.52 -1.46
CA LYS A 38 10.94 -9.57 -0.37
C LYS A 38 9.68 -8.74 -0.56
N GLU A 39 9.15 -8.19 0.50
CA GLU A 39 8.22 -7.08 0.43
C GLU A 39 8.96 -5.74 0.20
N TYR A 40 8.23 -4.73 -0.28
CA TYR A 40 8.81 -3.41 -0.51
C TYR A 40 9.42 -2.83 0.77
N LYS A 41 10.69 -2.41 0.70
CA LYS A 41 11.48 -1.85 1.83
C LYS A 41 11.64 -2.77 3.04
N LYS A 42 11.35 -4.07 2.93
CA LYS A 42 11.60 -5.04 4.01
C LYS A 42 12.79 -5.93 3.69
N ALA A 43 13.27 -6.65 4.71
CA ALA A 43 14.27 -7.69 4.53
C ALA A 43 13.73 -8.82 3.64
N PRO A 44 14.60 -9.54 2.92
CA PRO A 44 14.21 -10.72 2.16
C PRO A 44 13.58 -11.79 3.06
N ILE A 45 12.50 -12.41 2.57
CA ILE A 45 11.87 -13.57 3.23
C ILE A 45 12.40 -14.90 2.70
N ASP A 46 12.97 -14.87 1.48
CA ASP A 46 13.58 -16.03 0.84
C ASP A 46 14.68 -15.59 -0.13
N SER A 47 15.62 -16.50 -0.44
CA SER A 47 16.70 -16.24 -1.38
C SER A 47 17.24 -17.51 -2.01
N ALA A 48 17.75 -17.39 -3.23
CA ALA A 48 18.45 -18.47 -3.93
C ALA A 48 19.72 -17.95 -4.61
N THR A 49 20.75 -18.80 -4.68
CA THR A 49 21.93 -18.54 -5.49
C THR A 49 21.73 -19.12 -6.88
N VAL A 50 22.15 -18.40 -7.91
CA VAL A 50 22.18 -18.90 -9.28
C VAL A 50 23.29 -19.93 -9.41
N VAL A 51 22.95 -21.13 -9.88
CA VAL A 51 23.87 -22.23 -10.14
C VAL A 51 23.56 -22.81 -11.53
N ASP A 52 24.60 -22.97 -12.36
CA ASP A 52 24.46 -23.43 -13.76
C ASP A 52 23.40 -22.63 -14.54
N GLY A 53 23.38 -21.30 -14.31
CA GLY A 53 22.43 -20.38 -14.93
C GLY A 53 20.98 -20.53 -14.49
N LYS A 54 20.67 -21.22 -13.38
CA LYS A 54 19.33 -21.48 -12.89
C LYS A 54 19.20 -21.15 -11.41
N PHE A 55 17.97 -20.90 -10.97
CA PHE A 55 17.63 -20.73 -9.56
C PHE A 55 16.22 -21.26 -9.26
N ARG A 56 15.96 -21.57 -7.98
CA ARG A 56 14.65 -21.96 -7.49
C ARG A 56 14.45 -21.46 -6.07
N LEU A 57 13.26 -20.84 -5.84
CA LEU A 57 12.73 -20.47 -4.53
C LEU A 57 11.47 -21.30 -4.30
N GLN A 58 11.40 -22.01 -3.21
CA GLN A 58 10.23 -22.82 -2.84
C GLN A 58 10.11 -22.87 -1.34
N ASN A 59 8.95 -22.43 -0.85
CA ASN A 59 8.65 -22.44 0.56
C ASN A 59 7.13 -22.40 0.78
N LYS A 60 6.67 -22.46 2.02
CA LYS A 60 5.26 -22.40 2.36
C LYS A 60 4.67 -21.02 2.05
N LEU A 61 3.56 -21.02 1.33
CA LEU A 61 2.76 -19.84 1.10
C LEU A 61 1.92 -19.56 2.36
N LEU A 62 2.22 -18.47 3.06
CA LEU A 62 1.47 -18.05 4.24
C LEU A 62 0.23 -17.24 3.88
N GLU A 63 0.32 -16.41 2.84
CA GLU A 63 -0.77 -15.59 2.32
C GLU A 63 -0.48 -15.16 0.88
N VAL A 64 -1.54 -15.00 0.10
CA VAL A 64 -1.45 -14.40 -1.24
C VAL A 64 -1.17 -12.91 -1.10
N LYS A 65 -0.09 -12.42 -1.75
CA LYS A 65 0.28 -11.00 -1.70
C LYS A 65 1.24 -10.58 -2.80
N PRO A 66 1.24 -9.28 -3.16
CA PRO A 66 2.28 -8.71 -4.00
C PRO A 66 3.64 -8.78 -3.30
N MET A 67 4.65 -9.24 -4.05
CA MET A 67 6.03 -9.35 -3.61
C MET A 67 6.97 -8.74 -4.64
N ILE A 68 8.23 -8.61 -4.28
CA ILE A 68 9.29 -8.15 -5.17
C ILE A 68 10.34 -9.26 -5.28
N ILE A 69 10.61 -9.69 -6.50
CA ILE A 69 11.81 -10.44 -6.83
C ILE A 69 12.92 -9.46 -7.22
N SER A 70 14.12 -9.67 -6.74
CA SER A 70 15.24 -8.78 -7.02
C SER A 70 16.53 -9.51 -7.35
N VAL A 71 17.24 -8.98 -8.35
CA VAL A 71 18.56 -9.45 -8.79
C VAL A 71 19.45 -8.22 -8.92
N GLY A 72 20.47 -8.12 -8.07
CA GLY A 72 21.29 -6.91 -8.00
C GLY A 72 20.42 -5.67 -7.69
N ARG A 73 20.38 -4.71 -8.64
CA ARG A 73 19.58 -3.50 -8.53
C ARG A 73 18.21 -3.58 -9.23
N THR A 74 17.96 -4.64 -9.96
CA THR A 74 16.71 -4.82 -10.69
C THR A 74 15.66 -5.39 -9.76
N LEU A 75 14.46 -4.80 -9.81
CA LEU A 75 13.30 -5.16 -9.02
C LEU A 75 12.14 -5.48 -9.97
N GLN A 76 11.41 -6.55 -9.70
CA GLN A 76 10.19 -6.89 -10.43
C GLN A 76 9.10 -7.28 -9.45
N HIS A 77 7.92 -6.70 -9.61
CA HIS A 77 6.75 -7.07 -8.85
C HIS A 77 6.16 -8.38 -9.37
N ILE A 78 5.80 -9.26 -8.45
CA ILE A 78 5.12 -10.53 -8.70
C ILE A 78 3.96 -10.67 -7.72
N LEU A 79 2.95 -11.45 -8.06
CA LEU A 79 1.96 -11.93 -7.12
C LEU A 79 2.41 -13.28 -6.60
N LEU A 80 2.65 -13.37 -5.30
CA LEU A 80 2.97 -14.65 -4.66
C LEU A 80 1.67 -15.34 -4.28
N ASP A 81 1.35 -16.40 -4.97
CA ASP A 81 0.20 -17.27 -4.74
C ASP A 81 0.59 -18.75 -4.86
N GLU A 82 -0.38 -19.63 -5.02
CA GLU A 82 -0.20 -21.07 -5.14
C GLU A 82 0.31 -21.53 -6.52
N ASN A 83 0.35 -20.63 -7.51
CA ASN A 83 0.72 -20.97 -8.88
C ASN A 83 2.23 -20.81 -9.11
N PRO A 84 2.86 -21.65 -9.95
CA PRO A 84 4.27 -21.54 -10.23
C PRO A 84 4.58 -20.29 -11.06
N ILE A 85 5.68 -19.64 -10.72
CA ILE A 85 6.18 -18.44 -11.41
C ILE A 85 7.52 -18.79 -12.08
N TYR A 86 7.65 -18.42 -13.36
CA TYR A 86 8.90 -18.57 -14.10
C TYR A 86 9.52 -17.23 -14.42
N ILE A 87 10.81 -17.08 -14.14
CA ILE A 87 11.55 -15.83 -14.32
C ILE A 87 12.74 -16.05 -15.23
N THR A 88 12.85 -15.23 -16.27
CA THR A 88 14.02 -15.18 -17.11
C THR A 88 14.80 -13.89 -16.86
N CYS A 89 16.07 -14.01 -16.48
CA CYS A 89 16.99 -12.91 -16.30
C CYS A 89 17.84 -12.75 -17.57
N THR A 90 17.80 -11.57 -18.17
CA THR A 90 18.59 -11.25 -19.36
C THR A 90 19.53 -10.09 -19.07
N THR A 91 20.81 -10.28 -19.28
CA THR A 91 21.79 -9.19 -19.18
C THR A 91 21.76 -8.33 -20.45
N VAL A 92 21.59 -7.04 -20.28
CA VAL A 92 21.61 -6.06 -21.36
C VAL A 92 22.63 -4.97 -21.05
N SER A 93 23.26 -4.44 -22.08
CA SER A 93 24.15 -3.28 -21.94
C SER A 93 23.36 -2.00 -22.08
N ARG A 94 23.34 -1.17 -21.03
CA ARG A 94 22.67 0.13 -21.04
C ARG A 94 23.69 1.25 -21.06
N LYS A 95 23.59 2.14 -22.05
CA LYS A 95 24.41 3.35 -22.09
C LYS A 95 23.81 4.40 -21.16
N VAL A 96 24.56 4.81 -20.14
CA VAL A 96 24.16 5.89 -19.21
C VAL A 96 25.26 6.94 -19.29
N ARG A 97 24.99 8.08 -19.92
CA ARG A 97 25.97 9.11 -20.33
C ARG A 97 27.04 8.42 -21.21
N ASP A 98 28.32 8.50 -20.82
CA ASP A 98 29.43 7.92 -21.59
C ASP A 98 29.88 6.53 -21.10
N LYS A 99 29.13 5.92 -20.16
CA LYS A 99 29.43 4.60 -19.60
C LYS A 99 28.42 3.55 -20.04
N VAL A 100 28.92 2.41 -20.47
CA VAL A 100 28.10 1.21 -20.68
C VAL A 100 28.01 0.46 -19.35
N ILE A 101 26.81 0.32 -18.83
CA ILE A 101 26.56 -0.36 -17.55
C ILE A 101 25.75 -1.61 -17.84
N PRO A 102 26.19 -2.80 -17.37
CA PRO A 102 25.37 -3.99 -17.44
C PRO A 102 24.13 -3.81 -16.58
N SER A 103 23.00 -4.13 -17.14
CA SER A 103 21.69 -4.09 -16.46
C SER A 103 20.99 -5.43 -16.68
N VAL A 104 20.19 -5.85 -15.70
CA VAL A 104 19.40 -7.08 -15.78
C VAL A 104 17.97 -6.68 -16.14
N ILE A 105 17.36 -7.41 -17.06
CA ILE A 105 15.92 -7.36 -17.32
C ILE A 105 15.32 -8.65 -16.78
N LEU A 106 14.25 -8.55 -16.01
CA LEU A 106 13.47 -9.67 -15.51
C LEU A 106 12.19 -9.79 -16.32
N SER A 107 12.01 -10.94 -16.98
CA SER A 107 10.75 -11.33 -17.61
C SER A 107 10.08 -12.37 -16.72
N VAL A 108 8.82 -12.14 -16.36
CA VAL A 108 8.06 -13.02 -15.47
C VAL A 108 6.91 -13.66 -16.26
N LYS A 109 6.76 -14.96 -16.13
CA LYS A 109 5.63 -15.74 -16.65
C LYS A 109 4.95 -16.44 -15.47
N GLY A 110 3.66 -16.50 -15.50
CA GLY A 110 2.81 -17.15 -14.50
C GLY A 110 1.39 -17.31 -15.04
N ASP A 111 0.45 -17.38 -14.16
CA ASP A 111 -0.97 -17.46 -14.47
C ASP A 111 -1.59 -16.11 -14.94
N ASP A 112 -2.91 -16.07 -15.07
CA ASP A 112 -3.63 -14.87 -15.49
C ASP A 112 -3.52 -13.74 -14.46
N ASP A 113 -3.48 -14.05 -13.16
CA ASP A 113 -3.30 -13.07 -12.09
C ASP A 113 -1.92 -12.39 -12.18
N GLN A 114 -0.87 -13.17 -12.46
CA GLN A 114 0.47 -12.64 -12.69
C GLN A 114 0.52 -11.73 -13.94
N HIS A 115 -0.15 -12.12 -15.02
CA HIS A 115 -0.24 -11.29 -16.24
C HIS A 115 -1.00 -9.97 -15.99
N LEU A 116 -2.10 -10.01 -15.24
CA LEU A 116 -2.87 -8.83 -14.87
C LEU A 116 -2.03 -7.88 -14.00
N LEU A 117 -1.31 -8.41 -13.00
CA LEU A 117 -0.40 -7.63 -12.16
C LEU A 117 0.69 -6.95 -12.99
N GLN A 118 1.27 -7.65 -13.96
CA GLN A 118 2.30 -7.06 -14.81
C GLN A 118 1.74 -5.93 -15.68
N ARG A 119 0.57 -6.11 -16.30
CA ARG A 119 -0.09 -5.04 -17.06
C ARG A 119 -0.37 -3.82 -16.20
N MET A 120 -0.87 -4.02 -14.99
CA MET A 120 -1.10 -2.95 -14.02
C MET A 120 0.20 -2.20 -13.71
N ASN A 121 1.28 -2.93 -13.41
CA ASN A 121 2.58 -2.32 -13.09
C ASN A 121 3.17 -1.53 -14.27
N GLN A 122 2.99 -1.99 -15.52
CA GLN A 122 3.45 -1.27 -16.71
C GLN A 122 2.76 0.08 -16.86
N VAL A 123 1.45 0.14 -16.64
CA VAL A 123 0.68 1.40 -16.75
C VAL A 123 1.04 2.35 -15.61
N LEU A 124 1.16 1.85 -14.38
CA LEU A 124 1.62 2.62 -13.23
C LEU A 124 3.03 3.18 -13.43
N GLN A 125 3.93 2.39 -14.00
CA GLN A 125 5.29 2.82 -14.30
C GLN A 125 5.30 3.96 -15.34
N LYS A 126 4.45 3.87 -16.38
CA LYS A 126 4.28 4.92 -17.38
C LYS A 126 3.80 6.22 -16.72
N GLU A 127 2.75 6.16 -15.90
CA GLU A 127 2.21 7.31 -15.16
C GLU A 127 3.28 7.96 -14.26
N MET A 128 4.01 7.14 -13.50
CA MET A 128 5.08 7.61 -12.61
C MET A 128 6.23 8.28 -13.37
N LEU A 129 6.64 7.76 -14.53
CA LEU A 129 7.70 8.34 -15.34
C LEU A 129 7.30 9.73 -15.90
N VAL A 130 6.06 9.89 -16.36
CA VAL A 130 5.55 11.18 -16.84
C VAL A 130 5.45 12.18 -15.69
N MET A 131 4.95 11.75 -14.51
CA MET A 131 4.90 12.58 -13.30
C MET A 131 6.30 13.03 -12.85
N LEU A 132 7.29 12.13 -12.91
CA LEU A 132 8.68 12.46 -12.62
C LEU A 132 9.23 13.49 -13.62
N ALA A 133 8.97 13.31 -14.93
CA ALA A 133 9.37 14.26 -15.97
C ALA A 133 8.75 15.64 -15.74
N LEU A 134 7.48 15.71 -15.32
CA LEU A 134 6.81 16.95 -14.91
C LEU A 134 7.49 17.59 -13.70
N SER A 135 7.78 16.82 -12.66
CA SER A 135 8.41 17.32 -11.43
C SER A 135 9.84 17.85 -11.66
N LEU A 136 10.57 17.25 -12.60
CA LEU A 136 11.91 17.65 -12.99
C LEU A 136 11.92 18.78 -14.04
N SER A 137 10.77 19.13 -14.61
CA SER A 137 10.62 20.24 -15.53
C SER A 137 10.53 21.56 -14.77
N GLY A 138 11.64 22.04 -14.19
CA GLY A 138 11.72 23.31 -13.46
C GLY A 138 11.18 24.52 -14.24
N GLU A 139 11.29 25.72 -13.67
CA GLU A 139 10.79 26.96 -14.28
C GLU A 139 11.42 27.30 -15.65
N GLU A 140 12.59 26.71 -15.94
CA GLU A 140 13.38 26.96 -17.16
C GLU A 140 12.86 26.27 -18.44
N LYS A 141 11.92 25.29 -18.35
CA LYS A 141 11.38 24.65 -19.56
C LYS A 141 10.28 25.49 -20.18
N ASP A 142 10.28 25.53 -21.52
CA ASP A 142 9.27 26.26 -22.28
C ASP A 142 7.84 25.74 -21.99
N LYS A 143 6.87 26.64 -22.18
CA LYS A 143 5.44 26.38 -21.92
C LYS A 143 4.93 25.18 -22.73
N ALA A 144 5.38 25.01 -23.98
CA ALA A 144 4.93 23.95 -24.86
C ALA A 144 5.36 22.56 -24.35
N THR A 145 6.58 22.42 -23.82
CA THR A 145 7.06 21.18 -23.19
C THR A 145 6.23 20.82 -21.96
N LYS A 146 5.88 21.79 -21.11
CA LYS A 146 5.01 21.54 -19.93
C LYS A 146 3.60 21.13 -20.33
N GLU A 147 3.01 21.76 -21.34
CA GLU A 147 1.70 21.40 -21.88
C GLU A 147 1.69 19.98 -22.44
N THR A 148 2.74 19.59 -23.20
CA THR A 148 2.89 18.22 -23.73
C THR A 148 3.01 17.17 -22.63
N LEU A 149 3.81 17.44 -21.58
CA LEU A 149 3.96 16.55 -20.44
C LEU A 149 2.65 16.42 -19.64
N ASN A 150 1.91 17.52 -19.44
CA ASN A 150 0.60 17.49 -18.80
C ASN A 150 -0.42 16.67 -19.60
N ALA A 151 -0.48 16.84 -20.92
CA ALA A 151 -1.35 16.04 -21.78
C ALA A 151 -0.98 14.55 -21.69
N SER A 152 0.32 14.22 -21.71
CA SER A 152 0.80 12.84 -21.55
C SER A 152 0.45 12.25 -20.19
N PHE A 153 0.46 13.05 -19.11
CA PHE A 153 0.05 12.62 -17.78
C PHE A 153 -1.45 12.32 -17.71
N ILE A 154 -2.27 13.20 -18.26
CA ILE A 154 -3.73 13.00 -18.33
C ILE A 154 -4.06 11.73 -19.11
N GLN A 155 -3.39 11.53 -20.26
CA GLN A 155 -3.57 10.32 -21.07
C GLN A 155 -3.16 9.05 -20.29
N ALA A 156 -2.00 9.05 -19.61
CA ALA A 156 -1.53 7.92 -18.83
C ALA A 156 -2.51 7.58 -17.68
N LYS A 157 -3.07 8.59 -17.02
CA LYS A 157 -4.11 8.42 -16.00
C LYS A 157 -5.38 7.79 -16.56
N GLU A 158 -5.83 8.23 -17.71
CA GLU A 158 -7.02 7.66 -18.36
C GLU A 158 -6.79 6.21 -18.78
N GLU A 159 -5.62 5.87 -19.31
CA GLU A 159 -5.23 4.48 -19.61
C GLU A 159 -5.23 3.61 -18.35
N SER A 160 -4.72 4.12 -17.22
CA SER A 160 -4.74 3.44 -15.92
C SER A 160 -6.17 3.15 -15.47
N LYS A 161 -7.04 4.15 -15.52
CA LYS A 161 -8.44 4.04 -15.13
C LYS A 161 -9.19 3.01 -15.97
N GLN A 162 -9.04 3.07 -17.29
CA GLN A 162 -9.66 2.10 -18.20
C GLN A 162 -9.18 0.66 -17.94
N LEU A 163 -7.88 0.49 -17.64
CA LEU A 163 -7.34 -0.81 -17.26
C LEU A 163 -7.93 -1.31 -15.96
N TYR A 164 -8.01 -0.45 -14.92
CA TYR A 164 -8.58 -0.84 -13.62
C TYR A 164 -10.04 -1.23 -13.75
N ASP A 165 -10.83 -0.45 -14.47
CA ASP A 165 -12.24 -0.77 -14.74
C ASP A 165 -12.38 -2.09 -15.52
N SER A 166 -11.52 -2.33 -16.50
CA SER A 166 -11.48 -3.61 -17.25
C SER A 166 -11.14 -4.78 -16.32
N ILE A 167 -10.12 -4.64 -15.46
CA ILE A 167 -9.71 -5.69 -14.53
C ILE A 167 -10.88 -6.08 -13.62
N VAL A 168 -11.47 -5.13 -12.92
CA VAL A 168 -12.51 -5.42 -11.91
C VAL A 168 -13.82 -5.91 -12.51
N ASN A 169 -14.15 -5.52 -13.75
CA ASN A 169 -15.36 -5.94 -14.40
C ASN A 169 -15.27 -7.33 -15.02
N HIS A 170 -14.10 -7.75 -15.51
CA HIS A 170 -13.95 -9.00 -16.27
C HIS A 170 -13.20 -10.10 -15.52
N ASN A 171 -12.55 -9.81 -14.40
CA ASN A 171 -11.70 -10.77 -13.69
C ASN A 171 -12.13 -10.92 -12.20
N LYS A 172 -13.38 -11.32 -11.98
CA LYS A 172 -13.98 -11.43 -10.63
C LYS A 172 -13.36 -12.52 -9.76
N ASP A 173 -12.66 -13.46 -10.35
CA ASP A 173 -11.92 -14.52 -9.66
C ASP A 173 -10.41 -14.24 -9.57
N SER A 174 -9.98 -13.01 -9.85
CA SER A 174 -8.60 -12.59 -9.77
C SER A 174 -8.30 -11.88 -8.45
N TYR A 175 -7.22 -12.27 -7.78
CA TYR A 175 -6.70 -11.54 -6.61
C TYR A 175 -6.30 -10.10 -6.95
N VAL A 176 -5.87 -9.86 -8.20
CA VAL A 176 -5.52 -8.51 -8.68
C VAL A 176 -6.74 -7.59 -8.68
N SER A 177 -7.95 -8.11 -8.91
CA SER A 177 -9.18 -7.30 -8.80
C SER A 177 -9.39 -6.74 -7.40
N ALA A 178 -9.16 -7.54 -6.35
CA ALA A 178 -9.24 -7.06 -4.97
C ALA A 178 -8.17 -5.99 -4.68
N LEU A 179 -6.95 -6.18 -5.20
CA LEU A 179 -5.87 -5.18 -5.07
C LEU A 179 -6.22 -3.87 -5.78
N VAL A 180 -6.74 -3.93 -7.00
CA VAL A 180 -7.16 -2.74 -7.77
C VAL A 180 -8.26 -1.97 -7.04
N ILE A 181 -9.29 -2.65 -6.54
CA ILE A 181 -10.37 -1.99 -5.78
C ILE A 181 -9.80 -1.30 -4.55
N HIS A 182 -8.95 -1.99 -3.79
CA HIS A 182 -8.39 -1.47 -2.54
C HIS A 182 -7.40 -0.32 -2.76
N GLU A 183 -6.44 -0.47 -3.66
CA GLU A 183 -5.29 0.44 -3.76
C GLU A 183 -5.53 1.62 -4.73
N HIS A 184 -6.37 1.41 -5.75
CA HIS A 184 -6.54 2.38 -6.83
C HIS A 184 -7.95 2.99 -6.88
N LEU A 185 -9.01 2.18 -6.76
CA LEU A 185 -10.38 2.70 -6.89
C LEU A 185 -10.92 3.31 -5.59
N SER A 186 -10.40 2.95 -4.43
CA SER A 186 -10.87 3.41 -3.11
C SER A 186 -10.81 4.94 -2.92
N LYS A 187 -10.01 5.65 -3.71
CA LYS A 187 -9.86 7.11 -3.66
C LYS A 187 -10.74 7.86 -4.66
N GLU A 188 -11.33 7.13 -5.61
CA GLU A 188 -12.03 7.74 -6.76
C GLU A 188 -13.52 7.36 -6.80
N ARG A 189 -13.93 6.33 -6.06
CA ARG A 189 -15.30 5.81 -6.07
C ARG A 189 -15.99 5.91 -4.73
N SER A 190 -17.32 5.98 -4.76
CA SER A 190 -18.13 5.96 -3.55
C SER A 190 -18.03 4.60 -2.84
N ILE A 191 -18.34 4.60 -1.54
CA ILE A 191 -18.32 3.35 -0.75
C ILE A 191 -19.33 2.33 -1.29
N GLU A 192 -20.48 2.79 -1.77
CA GLU A 192 -21.51 1.94 -2.36
C GLU A 192 -21.03 1.25 -3.63
N GLU A 193 -20.33 1.98 -4.51
CA GLU A 193 -19.71 1.40 -5.72
C GLU A 193 -18.64 0.38 -5.37
N LEU A 194 -17.77 0.68 -4.39
CA LEU A 194 -16.71 -0.23 -3.95
C LEU A 194 -17.28 -1.51 -3.33
N GLU A 195 -18.33 -1.41 -2.52
CA GLU A 195 -19.03 -2.57 -1.95
C GLU A 195 -19.68 -3.43 -3.05
N MET A 196 -20.29 -2.81 -4.06
CA MET A 196 -20.83 -3.57 -5.20
C MET A 196 -19.74 -4.32 -5.95
N LEU A 197 -18.57 -3.71 -6.17
CA LEU A 197 -17.43 -4.40 -6.78
C LEU A 197 -16.93 -5.54 -5.91
N TYR A 198 -16.80 -5.33 -4.59
CA TYR A 198 -16.40 -6.37 -3.64
C TYR A 198 -17.37 -7.56 -3.63
N LEU A 199 -18.68 -7.29 -3.64
CA LEU A 199 -19.70 -8.35 -3.63
C LEU A 199 -19.63 -9.23 -4.89
N GLN A 200 -19.18 -8.71 -6.02
CA GLN A 200 -19.01 -9.44 -7.27
C GLN A 200 -17.77 -10.34 -7.30
N LEU A 201 -16.79 -10.13 -6.42
CA LEU A 201 -15.61 -11.00 -6.34
C LEU A 201 -16.01 -12.42 -5.92
N SER A 202 -15.26 -13.42 -6.40
CA SER A 202 -15.45 -14.81 -5.99
C SER A 202 -15.14 -15.03 -4.52
N ASP A 203 -15.66 -16.13 -3.95
CA ASP A 203 -15.37 -16.50 -2.55
C ASP A 203 -13.89 -16.83 -2.36
N ARG A 204 -13.20 -17.37 -3.36
CA ARG A 204 -11.75 -17.59 -3.36
C ARG A 204 -11.01 -16.28 -3.08
N VAL A 205 -11.35 -15.23 -3.82
CA VAL A 205 -10.72 -13.92 -3.68
C VAL A 205 -11.10 -13.24 -2.36
N LYS A 206 -12.37 -13.29 -1.96
CA LYS A 206 -12.84 -12.69 -0.70
C LYS A 206 -12.18 -13.30 0.52
N ASN A 207 -11.96 -14.61 0.52
CA ASN A 207 -11.34 -15.35 1.63
C ASN A 207 -9.82 -15.25 1.66
N ALA A 208 -9.17 -14.83 0.58
CA ALA A 208 -7.74 -14.59 0.53
C ALA A 208 -7.35 -13.24 1.15
N ALA A 209 -6.06 -13.07 1.49
CA ALA A 209 -5.56 -11.87 2.13
C ALA A 209 -5.90 -10.55 1.39
N PRO A 210 -5.83 -10.44 0.04
CA PRO A 210 -6.25 -9.24 -0.67
C PRO A 210 -7.73 -8.89 -0.45
N GLY A 211 -8.62 -9.89 -0.52
CA GLY A 211 -10.06 -9.71 -0.30
C GLY A 211 -10.41 -9.33 1.14
N GLN A 212 -9.75 -9.95 2.12
CA GLN A 212 -9.93 -9.63 3.53
C GLN A 212 -9.45 -8.20 3.86
N LYS A 213 -8.32 -7.76 3.29
CA LYS A 213 -7.83 -6.38 3.44
C LYS A 213 -8.82 -5.38 2.83
N LEU A 214 -9.33 -5.68 1.64
CA LEU A 214 -10.37 -4.85 1.02
C LEU A 214 -11.62 -4.78 1.90
N GLN A 215 -12.10 -5.90 2.43
CA GLN A 215 -13.25 -5.92 3.34
C GLN A 215 -13.03 -5.04 4.57
N GLN A 216 -11.86 -5.15 5.21
CA GLN A 216 -11.52 -4.31 6.36
C GLN A 216 -11.50 -2.83 6.00
N ALA A 217 -10.95 -2.47 4.85
CA ALA A 217 -10.96 -1.09 4.35
C ALA A 217 -12.38 -0.56 4.13
N LEU A 218 -13.26 -1.36 3.49
CA LEU A 218 -14.66 -0.98 3.27
C LEU A 218 -15.42 -0.76 4.60
N VAL A 219 -15.20 -1.62 5.60
CA VAL A 219 -15.77 -1.43 6.94
C VAL A 219 -15.28 -0.12 7.57
N SER A 220 -13.98 0.16 7.51
CA SER A 220 -13.41 1.42 8.00
C SER A 220 -13.99 2.64 7.27
N MET A 221 -14.06 2.61 5.94
CA MET A 221 -14.63 3.71 5.14
C MET A 221 -16.09 3.97 5.49
N ARG A 222 -16.89 2.93 5.74
CA ARG A 222 -18.28 3.07 6.15
C ARG A 222 -18.41 3.68 7.55
N THR A 223 -17.51 3.37 8.47
CA THR A 223 -17.53 3.88 9.84
C THR A 223 -16.94 5.29 9.96
N THR A 224 -16.07 5.70 9.03
CA THR A 224 -15.43 7.02 9.02
C THR A 224 -15.94 7.95 7.91
N GLY A 225 -16.98 7.53 7.17
CA GLY A 225 -17.54 8.28 6.05
C GLY A 225 -18.24 9.56 6.49
N ILE A 226 -18.49 10.45 5.54
CA ILE A 226 -19.19 11.72 5.76
C ILE A 226 -20.58 11.46 6.37
N GLY A 227 -20.92 12.22 7.41
CA GLY A 227 -22.18 12.09 8.14
C GLY A 227 -22.19 11.01 9.22
N GLN A 228 -21.11 10.21 9.34
CA GLN A 228 -20.98 9.24 10.44
C GLN A 228 -20.44 9.89 11.71
N THR A 229 -20.80 9.32 12.85
CA THR A 229 -20.19 9.72 14.12
C THR A 229 -18.76 9.19 14.17
N ALA A 230 -17.78 10.08 14.34
CA ALA A 230 -16.38 9.70 14.47
C ALA A 230 -16.20 8.70 15.62
N SER A 231 -15.47 7.61 15.33
CA SER A 231 -15.17 6.58 16.33
C SER A 231 -14.32 7.17 17.46
N ASP A 232 -14.77 7.02 18.69
CA ASP A 232 -14.08 7.58 19.86
C ASP A 232 -12.81 6.77 20.19
N PHE A 233 -11.83 7.46 20.72
CA PHE A 233 -10.57 6.85 21.19
C PHE A 233 -9.89 7.69 22.25
N THR A 234 -9.00 7.06 23.02
CA THR A 234 -8.16 7.71 24.02
C THR A 234 -6.70 7.37 23.77
N LEU A 235 -5.84 8.38 23.71
CA LEU A 235 -4.38 8.24 23.61
C LEU A 235 -3.68 9.19 24.56
N GLN A 236 -2.36 9.00 24.74
CA GLN A 236 -1.54 9.82 25.64
C GLN A 236 -1.02 11.07 24.94
N THR A 237 -1.07 12.17 25.64
CA THR A 237 -0.45 13.45 25.29
C THR A 237 1.08 13.44 25.58
N PRO A 238 1.86 14.42 25.12
CA PRO A 238 3.31 14.51 25.40
C PRO A 238 3.66 14.50 26.88
N ASP A 239 2.82 15.09 27.74
CA ASP A 239 2.97 15.11 29.20
C ASP A 239 2.45 13.83 29.89
N GLY A 240 1.97 12.85 29.12
CA GLY A 240 1.54 11.54 29.62
C GLY A 240 0.11 11.47 30.13
N LYS A 241 -0.68 12.53 29.97
CA LYS A 241 -2.10 12.51 30.31
C LYS A 241 -2.91 11.84 29.20
N GLU A 242 -4.06 11.31 29.56
CA GLU A 242 -5.00 10.77 28.59
C GLU A 242 -5.84 11.89 27.96
N LEU A 243 -6.03 11.83 26.64
CA LEU A 243 -6.95 12.68 25.88
C LEU A 243 -7.87 11.80 25.06
N THR A 244 -9.16 12.03 25.22
CA THR A 244 -10.21 11.33 24.48
C THR A 244 -10.80 12.25 23.41
N LEU A 245 -11.01 11.76 22.18
CA LEU A 245 -11.56 12.56 21.09
C LEU A 245 -12.92 13.18 21.47
N SER A 246 -13.80 12.43 22.14
CA SER A 246 -15.10 12.92 22.55
C SER A 246 -15.07 14.06 23.58
N SER A 247 -13.94 14.30 24.26
CA SER A 247 -13.78 15.47 25.13
C SER A 247 -13.75 16.80 24.37
N LEU A 248 -13.56 16.74 23.04
CA LEU A 248 -13.54 17.90 22.15
C LEU A 248 -14.93 18.20 21.52
N ARG A 249 -15.97 17.52 21.96
CA ARG A 249 -17.35 17.77 21.46
C ARG A 249 -17.74 19.23 21.64
N GLY A 250 -18.47 19.76 20.66
CA GLY A 250 -18.84 21.17 20.59
C GLY A 250 -17.87 22.03 19.77
N LYS A 251 -16.71 21.48 19.39
CA LYS A 251 -15.78 22.11 18.47
C LYS A 251 -15.79 21.43 17.09
N ALA A 252 -15.41 22.16 16.06
CA ALA A 252 -15.02 21.57 14.79
C ALA A 252 -13.57 21.04 14.93
N VAL A 253 -13.38 19.74 14.83
CA VAL A 253 -12.07 19.10 15.07
C VAL A 253 -11.47 18.61 13.75
N LEU A 254 -10.24 19.05 13.44
CA LEU A 254 -9.40 18.43 12.44
C LEU A 254 -8.61 17.28 13.12
N LEU A 255 -8.95 16.05 12.76
CA LEU A 255 -8.16 14.87 13.15
C LEU A 255 -7.05 14.68 12.12
N ASP A 256 -5.80 14.89 12.53
CA ASP A 256 -4.61 14.88 11.67
C ASP A 256 -3.69 13.70 12.04
N PHE A 257 -3.31 12.90 11.05
CA PHE A 257 -2.35 11.80 11.24
C PHE A 257 -1.00 12.16 10.64
N TRP A 258 0.03 12.23 11.48
CA TRP A 258 1.35 12.69 11.10
C TRP A 258 2.48 11.90 11.77
N ALA A 259 3.73 12.22 11.46
CA ALA A 259 4.89 11.74 12.19
C ALA A 259 6.09 12.69 12.03
N SER A 260 7.04 12.64 12.95
CA SER A 260 8.26 13.43 12.90
C SER A 260 9.11 13.17 11.63
N TRP A 261 9.01 11.99 11.08
CA TRP A 261 9.70 11.53 9.85
C TRP A 261 8.87 11.70 8.57
N CYS A 262 7.63 12.20 8.67
CA CYS A 262 6.76 12.40 7.51
C CYS A 262 7.08 13.72 6.79
N GLY A 263 7.94 13.66 5.78
CA GLY A 263 8.35 14.85 5.03
C GLY A 263 7.18 15.64 4.41
N PRO A 264 6.19 15.03 3.76
CA PRO A 264 4.97 15.72 3.31
C PRO A 264 4.23 16.44 4.44
N CYS A 265 3.99 15.76 5.57
CA CYS A 265 3.29 16.35 6.72
C CYS A 265 4.01 17.61 7.23
N ILE A 266 5.35 17.54 7.33
CA ILE A 266 6.17 18.69 7.76
C ILE A 266 6.03 19.88 6.79
N ARG A 267 5.92 19.62 5.48
CA ARG A 267 5.72 20.71 4.49
C ARG A 267 4.35 21.36 4.57
N GLU A 268 3.33 20.67 5.07
CA GLU A 268 1.97 21.20 5.24
C GLU A 268 1.80 22.05 6.51
N ILE A 269 2.67 21.88 7.52
CA ILE A 269 2.59 22.60 8.81
C ILE A 269 2.35 24.11 8.64
N PRO A 270 3.05 24.87 7.78
CA PRO A 270 2.78 26.30 7.65
C PRO A 270 1.34 26.64 7.22
N GLY A 271 0.75 25.77 6.38
CA GLY A 271 -0.66 25.88 5.98
C GLY A 271 -1.61 25.61 7.14
N VAL A 272 -1.36 24.52 7.86
CA VAL A 272 -2.16 24.07 9.00
C VAL A 272 -2.11 25.12 10.14
N LYS A 273 -0.95 25.72 10.42
CA LYS A 273 -0.81 26.81 11.40
C LYS A 273 -1.70 28.00 11.08
N ARG A 274 -1.70 28.47 9.83
CA ARG A 274 -2.57 29.59 9.39
C ARG A 274 -4.04 29.28 9.60
N VAL A 275 -4.47 28.03 9.37
CA VAL A 275 -5.86 27.62 9.62
C VAL A 275 -6.15 27.63 11.13
N TYR A 276 -5.25 27.08 11.95
CA TYR A 276 -5.39 27.05 13.39
C TYR A 276 -5.49 28.47 13.98
N GLU A 277 -4.55 29.34 13.66
CA GLU A 277 -4.53 30.76 14.09
C GLU A 277 -5.83 31.50 13.71
N LYS A 278 -6.38 31.24 12.53
CA LYS A 278 -7.59 31.91 12.01
C LYS A 278 -8.87 31.44 12.69
N TYR A 279 -8.95 30.17 13.10
CA TYR A 279 -10.21 29.54 13.49
C TYR A 279 -10.25 28.99 14.91
N HIS A 280 -9.12 28.88 15.63
CA HIS A 280 -9.08 28.29 16.96
C HIS A 280 -10.05 29.00 17.94
N ASP A 281 -10.02 30.33 17.99
CA ASP A 281 -10.90 31.13 18.85
C ASP A 281 -12.37 31.09 18.42
N LYS A 282 -12.68 30.48 17.28
CA LYS A 282 -14.02 30.32 16.74
C LYS A 282 -14.59 28.91 16.92
N GLY A 283 -14.00 28.13 17.82
CA GLY A 283 -14.46 26.78 18.13
C GLY A 283 -13.86 25.69 17.21
N PHE A 284 -12.72 25.98 16.57
CA PHE A 284 -11.96 24.98 15.81
C PHE A 284 -10.82 24.42 16.69
N GLU A 285 -10.50 23.16 16.53
CA GLU A 285 -9.40 22.49 17.20
C GLU A 285 -8.68 21.53 16.26
N ILE A 286 -7.42 21.27 16.52
CA ILE A 286 -6.65 20.22 15.84
C ILE A 286 -6.25 19.18 16.87
N LEU A 287 -6.51 17.91 16.58
CA LEU A 287 -5.98 16.78 17.32
C LEU A 287 -5.08 15.97 16.39
N SER A 288 -3.77 16.14 16.54
CA SER A 288 -2.78 15.40 15.77
C SER A 288 -2.42 14.08 16.45
N VAL A 289 -2.68 12.97 15.75
CA VAL A 289 -2.30 11.61 16.15
C VAL A 289 -0.95 11.27 15.51
N SER A 290 0.09 11.12 16.33
CA SER A 290 1.41 10.77 15.83
C SER A 290 1.57 9.28 15.59
N LEU A 291 2.23 8.93 14.47
CA LEU A 291 2.67 7.59 14.11
C LEU A 291 4.16 7.36 14.44
N ASP A 292 4.71 8.12 15.38
CA ASP A 292 6.05 7.88 15.91
C ASP A 292 6.08 6.65 16.81
N ASN A 293 7.22 5.98 16.86
CA ASN A 293 7.49 4.86 17.78
C ASN A 293 8.48 5.21 18.89
N LYS A 294 8.98 6.46 18.90
CA LYS A 294 9.87 7.00 19.92
C LYS A 294 9.32 8.35 20.42
N LYS A 295 9.13 8.45 21.72
CA LYS A 295 8.58 9.65 22.36
C LYS A 295 9.45 10.88 22.09
N GLU A 296 10.76 10.71 22.17
CA GLU A 296 11.74 11.78 21.99
C GLU A 296 11.61 12.43 20.61
N ASN A 297 11.52 11.63 19.54
CA ASN A 297 11.40 12.14 18.17
C ASN A 297 10.11 12.95 18.01
N TRP A 298 9.00 12.41 18.51
CA TRP A 298 7.70 13.06 18.47
C TRP A 298 7.69 14.41 19.21
N THR A 299 8.13 14.43 20.46
CA THR A 299 8.13 15.65 21.28
C THR A 299 9.10 16.72 20.76
N GLN A 300 10.29 16.32 20.29
CA GLN A 300 11.24 17.22 19.63
C GLN A 300 10.66 17.83 18.35
N ALA A 301 9.90 17.06 17.56
CA ALA A 301 9.28 17.59 16.35
C ALA A 301 8.17 18.59 16.66
N ILE A 302 7.35 18.36 17.69
CA ILE A 302 6.34 19.32 18.19
C ILE A 302 7.01 20.64 18.56
N GLU A 303 8.08 20.58 19.37
CA GLU A 303 8.83 21.75 19.81
C GLU A 303 9.52 22.47 18.65
N LYS A 304 10.29 21.73 17.84
CA LYS A 304 11.00 22.27 16.67
C LYS A 304 10.09 23.01 15.71
N HIS A 305 8.93 22.46 15.45
CA HIS A 305 7.95 23.06 14.54
C HIS A 305 6.95 23.95 15.24
N GLN A 306 7.05 24.14 16.56
CA GLN A 306 6.18 25.02 17.38
C GLN A 306 4.70 24.76 17.08
N LEU A 307 4.24 23.52 17.29
CA LEU A 307 2.87 23.10 16.99
C LEU A 307 1.97 23.39 18.22
N PRO A 308 1.05 24.39 18.17
CA PRO A 308 0.36 24.90 19.36
C PRO A 308 -0.90 24.13 19.73
N TRP A 309 -1.30 23.13 18.93
CA TRP A 309 -2.56 22.39 19.13
C TRP A 309 -2.36 21.08 19.90
N LEU A 310 -3.42 20.27 19.98
CA LEU A 310 -3.43 19.03 20.75
C LEU A 310 -2.69 17.90 20.00
N HIS A 311 -1.89 17.15 20.75
CA HIS A 311 -1.10 16.04 20.22
C HIS A 311 -1.27 14.80 21.07
N VAL A 312 -1.44 13.64 20.40
CA VAL A 312 -1.50 12.33 21.07
C VAL A 312 -0.70 11.29 20.29
N CYS A 313 -0.22 10.27 20.99
CA CYS A 313 0.57 9.19 20.38
C CYS A 313 0.38 7.87 21.14
N SER A 314 0.37 6.75 20.40
CA SER A 314 0.43 5.39 21.00
C SER A 314 1.84 4.83 21.08
N LEU A 315 2.83 5.45 20.44
CA LEU A 315 4.21 4.98 20.25
C LEU A 315 4.30 3.60 19.54
N LYS A 316 3.28 3.24 18.77
CA LYS A 316 3.20 1.95 18.03
C LYS A 316 3.38 2.10 16.52
N GLY A 317 3.76 3.29 16.03
CA GLY A 317 3.90 3.55 14.61
C GLY A 317 2.62 3.19 13.83
N TRP A 318 2.75 2.52 12.71
CA TRP A 318 1.64 2.02 11.90
C TRP A 318 0.77 0.94 12.60
N GLN A 319 1.22 0.40 13.73
CA GLN A 319 0.41 -0.50 14.56
C GLN A 319 -0.49 0.25 15.54
N CYS A 320 -0.54 1.58 15.44
CA CYS A 320 -1.44 2.43 16.22
C CYS A 320 -2.91 1.97 16.02
N PRO A 321 -3.64 1.61 17.09
CA PRO A 321 -5.03 1.17 16.95
C PRO A 321 -5.93 2.23 16.32
N VAL A 322 -5.68 3.50 16.62
CA VAL A 322 -6.44 4.63 16.07
C VAL A 322 -6.17 4.81 14.57
N ALA A 323 -4.91 4.64 14.13
CA ALA A 323 -4.61 4.68 12.70
C ALA A 323 -5.34 3.55 11.95
N LYS A 324 -5.41 2.34 12.53
CA LYS A 324 -6.18 1.22 11.95
C LYS A 324 -7.70 1.44 11.97
N LEU A 325 -8.20 2.16 12.98
CA LEU A 325 -9.63 2.49 13.12
C LEU A 325 -10.09 3.47 12.04
N TYR A 326 -9.22 4.39 11.68
CA TYR A 326 -9.50 5.45 10.69
C TYR A 326 -8.96 5.14 9.28
N ASN A 327 -8.31 3.97 9.08
CA ASN A 327 -7.72 3.44 7.85
C ASN A 327 -6.48 4.22 7.38
#